data_6c597456ce13fbc76dcd33e77399a071
#
_entry.id   6c597456ce13fbc76dcd33e77399a071
#
_cell.length_a   1.000
_cell.length_b   1.000
_cell.length_c   1.000
_cell.angle_alpha   90.00
_cell.angle_beta   90.00
_cell.angle_gamma   90.00
#
_symmetry.space_group_name_H-M   'P 1'
#
loop_
_entity.id
_entity.type
_entity.pdbx_description
1 polymer ?
#
loop_
_entity_poly.entity_id
_entity_poly.type
_entity_poly.pdbx_seq_one_letter_code
_entity_poly.pdbx_strand_id
1 'polypeptide(L)'
;SHGSFGVTSSNLSLYRELASHGYVICAVDHTYQCLFTADTDGRVSLIDRGFMREILAEDAERDKMQSCEYYQKWMGVRTGDLNFVVDYALNQAASSDPDPVYALIDTTKIGVMGHSLGGSAALGIGRTRDDVGAVVALESPFMCDIVGVENGQFVWDEKTYPVPVLSIYSDSSWSRLDE
;
A
#
# COMPACT_ATOMS: atom_id res chain seq x y z
N SER A 1 -0.03 -4.52 -2.00
CA SER A 1 0.88 -4.03 -0.96
C SER A 1 0.61 -4.74 0.37
N HIS A 2 1.67 -5.18 1.06
CA HIS A 2 1.60 -5.91 2.34
C HIS A 2 1.49 -4.98 3.56
N GLY A 3 1.03 -5.52 4.70
CA GLY A 3 1.03 -4.80 5.99
C GLY A 3 2.42 -4.65 6.61
N SER A 4 2.47 -4.15 7.86
CA SER A 4 3.72 -4.11 8.64
C SER A 4 4.34 -5.48 8.74
N PHE A 5 5.67 -5.56 8.64
CA PHE A 5 6.43 -6.81 8.73
C PHE A 5 6.04 -7.88 7.71
N GLY A 6 5.16 -7.57 6.74
CA GLY A 6 4.79 -8.48 5.67
C GLY A 6 5.90 -8.63 4.62
N VAL A 7 5.66 -9.54 3.70
CA VAL A 7 6.45 -9.74 2.46
C VAL A 7 5.48 -10.02 1.32
N THR A 8 5.93 -10.00 0.08
CA THR A 8 5.09 -10.29 -1.10
C THR A 8 4.31 -11.58 -0.97
N SER A 9 4.87 -12.63 -0.38
CA SER A 9 4.19 -13.92 -0.22
C SER A 9 3.13 -13.95 0.91
N SER A 10 2.97 -12.88 1.70
CA SER A 10 2.01 -12.86 2.83
C SER A 10 0.56 -13.11 2.39
N ASN A 11 0.19 -12.71 1.17
CA ASN A 11 -1.16 -12.88 0.62
C ASN A 11 -1.19 -13.77 -0.63
N LEU A 12 -0.31 -14.77 -0.71
CA LEU A 12 -0.13 -15.61 -1.91
C LEU A 12 -1.43 -16.32 -2.34
N SER A 13 -2.26 -16.77 -1.39
CA SER A 13 -3.53 -17.41 -1.70
C SER A 13 -4.47 -16.46 -2.46
N LEU A 14 -4.55 -15.20 -2.03
CA LEU A 14 -5.34 -14.16 -2.69
C LEU A 14 -4.80 -13.86 -4.08
N TYR A 15 -3.48 -13.76 -4.23
CA TYR A 15 -2.86 -13.49 -5.54
C TYR A 15 -3.14 -14.60 -6.55
N ARG A 16 -3.05 -15.86 -6.11
CA ARG A 16 -3.37 -17.03 -6.95
C ARG A 16 -4.84 -17.06 -7.35
N GLU A 17 -5.74 -16.72 -6.43
CA GLU A 17 -7.17 -16.66 -6.71
C GLU A 17 -7.47 -15.57 -7.74
N LEU A 18 -6.97 -14.36 -7.56
CA LEU A 18 -7.14 -13.27 -8.52
C LEU A 18 -6.55 -13.62 -9.90
N ALA A 19 -5.35 -14.22 -9.93
CA ALA A 19 -4.74 -14.66 -11.18
C ALA A 19 -5.59 -15.71 -11.90
N SER A 20 -6.24 -16.63 -11.17
CA SER A 20 -7.16 -17.62 -11.75
C SER A 20 -8.40 -17.00 -12.38
N HIS A 21 -8.75 -15.76 -11.97
CA HIS A 21 -9.81 -14.97 -12.56
C HIS A 21 -9.35 -14.00 -13.66
N GLY A 22 -8.11 -14.13 -14.13
CA GLY A 22 -7.59 -13.39 -15.28
C GLY A 22 -6.91 -12.05 -14.93
N TYR A 23 -6.56 -11.82 -13.65
CA TYR A 23 -5.79 -10.64 -13.26
C TYR A 23 -4.29 -10.87 -13.39
N VAL A 24 -3.57 -9.90 -13.89
CA VAL A 24 -2.10 -9.82 -13.75
C VAL A 24 -1.80 -9.18 -12.40
N ILE A 25 -1.00 -9.85 -11.57
CA ILE A 25 -0.73 -9.41 -10.20
C ILE A 25 0.73 -8.96 -10.08
N CYS A 26 0.91 -7.70 -9.67
CA CYS A 26 2.20 -7.15 -9.26
C CYS A 26 2.24 -7.03 -7.74
N ALA A 27 2.87 -7.97 -7.05
CA ALA A 27 3.06 -7.92 -5.61
C ALA A 27 4.36 -7.18 -5.26
N VAL A 28 4.28 -6.25 -4.32
CA VAL A 28 5.37 -5.33 -4.00
C VAL A 28 5.92 -5.62 -2.61
N ASP A 29 7.24 -5.84 -2.51
CA ASP A 29 7.98 -5.73 -1.26
C ASP A 29 8.45 -4.28 -1.09
N HIS A 30 8.06 -3.64 -0.01
CA HIS A 30 8.56 -2.32 0.37
C HIS A 30 9.91 -2.49 1.04
N THR A 31 10.99 -2.43 0.27
CA THR A 31 12.35 -2.63 0.78
C THR A 31 12.61 -1.75 1.98
N TYR A 32 13.18 -2.34 3.04
CA TYR A 32 13.38 -1.77 4.37
C TYR A 32 12.12 -1.59 5.25
N GLN A 33 10.90 -1.73 4.68
CA GLN A 33 9.65 -1.76 5.44
C GLN A 33 8.94 -3.13 5.42
N CYS A 34 9.53 -4.13 4.79
CA CYS A 34 9.17 -5.55 4.86
C CYS A 34 10.20 -6.31 5.70
N LEU A 35 9.88 -7.52 6.14
CA LEU A 35 10.82 -8.33 6.93
C LEU A 35 12.14 -8.54 6.19
N PHE A 36 12.05 -8.86 4.92
CA PHE A 36 13.20 -8.99 4.03
C PHE A 36 12.76 -8.83 2.58
N THR A 37 13.69 -8.40 1.74
CA THR A 37 13.58 -8.42 0.28
C THR A 37 14.78 -9.17 -0.27
N ALA A 38 14.57 -10.02 -1.27
CA ALA A 38 15.65 -10.64 -2.03
C ALA A 38 15.63 -10.10 -3.45
N ASP A 39 16.75 -9.55 -3.91
CA ASP A 39 16.89 -9.12 -5.30
C ASP A 39 17.25 -10.29 -6.23
N THR A 40 17.27 -10.02 -7.53
CA THR A 40 17.59 -11.02 -8.55
C THR A 40 19.03 -11.55 -8.46
N ASP A 41 19.93 -10.80 -7.84
CA ASP A 41 21.33 -11.19 -7.62
C ASP A 41 21.49 -12.01 -6.32
N GLY A 42 20.40 -12.27 -5.62
CA GLY A 42 20.37 -13.06 -4.38
C GLY A 42 20.80 -12.27 -3.15
N ARG A 43 20.92 -10.94 -3.24
CA ARG A 43 21.17 -10.10 -2.06
C ARG A 43 19.88 -9.99 -1.24
N VAL A 44 20.03 -10.09 0.07
CA VAL A 44 18.91 -9.96 1.00
C VAL A 44 19.07 -8.65 1.77
N SER A 45 18.04 -7.82 1.67
CA SER A 45 17.88 -6.62 2.50
C SER A 45 16.86 -6.90 3.61
N LEU A 46 17.25 -6.67 4.85
CA LEU A 46 16.37 -6.83 5.99
C LEU A 46 15.63 -5.53 6.30
N ILE A 47 14.60 -5.65 7.10
CA ILE A 47 13.85 -4.51 7.63
C ILE A 47 14.79 -3.49 8.27
N ASP A 48 14.54 -2.21 8.03
CA ASP A 48 15.30 -1.12 8.63
C ASP A 48 15.04 -1.05 10.14
N ARG A 49 16.11 -0.92 10.92
CA ARG A 49 16.01 -0.84 12.39
C ARG A 49 15.36 0.46 12.88
N GLY A 50 15.45 1.54 12.09
CA GLY A 50 14.77 2.79 12.38
C GLY A 50 13.27 2.63 12.23
N PHE A 51 12.82 2.11 11.08
CA PHE A 51 11.42 1.80 10.83
C PHE A 51 10.84 0.86 11.89
N MET A 52 11.57 -0.20 12.26
CA MET A 52 11.13 -1.13 13.31
C MET A 52 10.94 -0.42 14.66
N ARG A 53 11.86 0.48 15.03
CA ARG A 53 11.74 1.25 16.28
C ARG A 53 10.56 2.23 16.23
N GLU A 54 10.33 2.88 15.09
CA GLU A 54 9.21 3.78 14.88
C GLU A 54 7.87 3.05 15.03
N ILE A 55 7.70 1.89 14.36
CA ILE A 55 6.49 1.06 14.47
C ILE A 55 6.23 0.61 15.91
N LEU A 56 7.27 0.25 16.66
CA LEU A 56 7.13 -0.19 18.06
C LEU A 56 6.91 0.96 19.04
N ALA A 57 7.31 2.18 18.67
CA ALA A 57 7.16 3.37 19.50
C ALA A 57 5.91 4.18 19.15
N GLU A 58 5.28 3.89 18.02
CA GLU A 58 4.09 4.60 17.56
C GLU A 58 2.93 4.38 18.53
N ASP A 59 2.36 5.48 18.99
CA ASP A 59 1.25 5.56 19.92
C ASP A 59 0.48 6.87 19.70
N ALA A 60 -0.53 6.81 18.85
CA ALA A 60 -1.34 7.97 18.49
C ALA A 60 -2.21 8.47 19.65
N GLU A 61 -2.51 7.66 20.65
CA GLU A 61 -3.23 8.11 21.84
C GLU A 61 -2.35 9.02 22.69
N ARG A 62 -1.06 8.75 22.71
CA ARG A 62 -0.07 9.51 23.48
C ARG A 62 0.44 10.74 22.74
N ASP A 63 0.78 10.63 21.45
CA ASP A 63 1.41 11.71 20.67
C ASP A 63 1.01 11.64 19.18
N LYS A 64 -0.11 12.29 18.86
CA LYS A 64 -0.61 12.35 17.49
C LYS A 64 0.33 13.08 16.52
N MET A 65 1.12 14.05 17.03
CA MET A 65 2.07 14.78 16.17
C MET A 65 3.19 13.84 15.70
N GLN A 66 3.78 13.09 16.63
CA GLN A 66 4.81 12.11 16.30
C GLN A 66 4.25 11.00 15.41
N SER A 67 3.05 10.50 15.70
CA SER A 67 2.39 9.49 14.85
C SER A 67 2.13 10.00 13.45
N CYS A 68 1.67 11.25 13.29
CA CYS A 68 1.49 11.87 11.98
C CYS A 68 2.80 11.95 11.18
N GLU A 69 3.90 12.33 11.81
CA GLU A 69 5.23 12.36 11.17
C GLU A 69 5.66 10.96 10.71
N TYR A 70 5.44 9.93 11.53
CA TYR A 70 5.72 8.55 11.16
C TYR A 70 4.85 8.10 9.98
N TYR A 71 3.55 8.37 10.02
CA TYR A 71 2.62 7.99 8.95
C TYR A 71 2.99 8.63 7.61
N GLN A 72 3.28 9.93 7.61
CA GLN A 72 3.72 10.64 6.40
C GLN A 72 5.02 10.05 5.83
N LYS A 73 5.98 9.76 6.70
CA LYS A 73 7.25 9.12 6.30
C LYS A 73 7.03 7.72 5.72
N TRP A 74 6.27 6.87 6.41
CA TRP A 74 6.06 5.49 5.97
C TRP A 74 5.24 5.43 4.69
N MET A 75 4.20 6.24 4.60
CA MET A 75 3.36 6.30 3.41
C MET A 75 4.09 6.90 2.22
N GLY A 76 4.96 7.89 2.43
CA GLY A 76 5.79 8.46 1.37
C GLY A 76 6.65 7.41 0.67
N VAL A 77 7.27 6.49 1.41
CA VAL A 77 8.02 5.36 0.82
C VAL A 77 7.08 4.42 0.08
N ARG A 78 6.00 3.97 0.72
CA ARG A 78 5.10 2.95 0.15
C ARG A 78 4.35 3.43 -1.08
N THR A 79 3.84 4.65 -1.06
CA THR A 79 3.18 5.24 -2.24
C THR A 79 4.18 5.47 -3.38
N GLY A 80 5.42 5.85 -3.05
CA GLY A 80 6.51 5.95 -4.01
C GLY A 80 6.80 4.62 -4.70
N ASP A 81 6.94 3.55 -3.93
CA ASP A 81 7.16 2.19 -4.47
C ASP A 81 5.99 1.73 -5.34
N LEU A 82 4.75 1.94 -4.90
CA LEU A 82 3.57 1.57 -5.67
C LEU A 82 3.47 2.36 -6.98
N ASN A 83 3.73 3.68 -6.95
CA ASN A 83 3.79 4.50 -8.15
C ASN A 83 4.85 3.97 -9.13
N PHE A 84 6.06 3.68 -8.62
CA PHE A 84 7.11 3.11 -9.45
C PHE A 84 6.70 1.79 -10.11
N VAL A 85 6.07 0.87 -9.35
CA VAL A 85 5.65 -0.44 -9.89
C VAL A 85 4.54 -0.29 -10.92
N VAL A 86 3.56 0.59 -10.70
CA VAL A 86 2.51 0.87 -11.69
C VAL A 86 3.12 1.45 -12.96
N ASP A 87 3.96 2.48 -12.84
CA ASP A 87 4.62 3.10 -13.99
C ASP A 87 5.49 2.10 -14.75
N TYR A 88 6.25 1.27 -14.04
CA TYR A 88 7.06 0.23 -14.65
C TYR A 88 6.21 -0.77 -15.43
N ALA A 89 5.13 -1.28 -14.83
CA ALA A 89 4.25 -2.26 -15.45
C ALA A 89 3.58 -1.70 -16.71
N LEU A 90 3.10 -0.46 -16.66
CA LEU A 90 2.49 0.23 -17.80
C LEU A 90 3.51 0.48 -18.93
N ASN A 91 4.72 0.91 -18.59
CA ASN A 91 5.79 1.11 -19.55
C ASN A 91 6.21 -0.21 -20.22
N GLN A 92 6.29 -1.31 -19.45
CA GLN A 92 6.59 -2.63 -20.02
C GLN A 92 5.46 -3.11 -20.94
N ALA A 93 4.20 -2.94 -20.54
CA ALA A 93 3.05 -3.30 -21.35
C ALA A 93 2.98 -2.52 -22.68
N ALA A 94 3.45 -1.27 -22.69
CA ALA A 94 3.50 -0.41 -23.88
C ALA A 94 4.77 -0.62 -24.74
N SER A 95 5.69 -1.47 -24.33
CA SER A 95 6.92 -1.77 -25.07
C SER A 95 6.59 -2.42 -26.42
N SER A 96 7.47 -2.24 -27.40
CA SER A 96 7.36 -2.91 -28.70
C SER A 96 7.64 -4.41 -28.65
N ASP A 97 8.31 -4.89 -27.59
CA ASP A 97 8.64 -6.30 -27.33
C ASP A 97 8.50 -6.56 -25.82
N PRO A 98 7.27 -6.62 -25.30
CA PRO A 98 7.03 -6.79 -23.87
C PRO A 98 7.30 -8.23 -23.46
N ASP A 99 7.76 -8.40 -22.22
CA ASP A 99 7.71 -9.73 -21.58
C ASP A 99 6.27 -10.27 -21.66
N PRO A 100 6.07 -11.57 -21.91
CA PRO A 100 4.75 -12.18 -22.09
C PRO A 100 3.74 -11.88 -20.97
N VAL A 101 4.20 -11.70 -19.74
CA VAL A 101 3.31 -11.36 -18.61
C VAL A 101 2.82 -9.92 -18.72
N TYR A 102 3.69 -8.98 -19.03
CA TYR A 102 3.28 -7.57 -19.20
C TYR A 102 2.40 -7.36 -20.42
N ALA A 103 2.56 -8.17 -21.46
CA ALA A 103 1.68 -8.14 -22.65
C ALA A 103 0.21 -8.49 -22.35
N LEU A 104 -0.07 -9.12 -21.21
CA LEU A 104 -1.42 -9.46 -20.75
C LEU A 104 -2.13 -8.32 -20.01
N ILE A 105 -1.44 -7.24 -19.68
CA ILE A 105 -1.99 -6.14 -18.90
C ILE A 105 -2.97 -5.31 -19.75
N ASP A 106 -4.21 -5.22 -19.28
CA ASP A 106 -5.13 -4.19 -19.76
C ASP A 106 -4.79 -2.87 -19.03
N THR A 107 -4.06 -1.99 -19.72
CA THR A 107 -3.57 -0.73 -19.16
C THR A 107 -4.68 0.27 -18.82
N THR A 108 -5.93 -0.02 -19.21
CA THR A 108 -7.11 0.79 -18.88
C THR A 108 -7.85 0.31 -17.63
N LYS A 109 -7.39 -0.79 -17.02
CA LYS A 109 -8.05 -1.44 -15.86
C LYS A 109 -7.06 -1.75 -14.76
N ILE A 110 -6.53 -0.73 -14.14
CA ILE A 110 -5.59 -0.83 -13.03
C ILE A 110 -6.36 -0.75 -11.72
N GLY A 111 -6.23 -1.79 -10.90
CA GLY A 111 -6.69 -1.78 -9.51
C GLY A 111 -5.52 -1.85 -8.54
N VAL A 112 -5.67 -1.22 -7.39
CA VAL A 112 -4.68 -1.30 -6.32
C VAL A 112 -5.29 -1.89 -5.08
N MET A 113 -4.52 -2.71 -4.36
CA MET A 113 -5.00 -3.29 -3.12
C MET A 113 -3.88 -3.44 -2.10
N GLY A 114 -4.27 -3.45 -0.83
CA GLY A 114 -3.32 -3.70 0.23
C GLY A 114 -3.97 -4.03 1.56
N HIS A 115 -3.14 -4.56 2.45
CA HIS A 115 -3.51 -4.92 3.81
C HIS A 115 -2.81 -3.97 4.81
N SER A 116 -3.53 -3.49 5.84
CA SER A 116 -2.96 -2.65 6.90
C SER A 116 -2.21 -1.43 6.32
N LEU A 117 -0.94 -1.20 6.62
CA LEU A 117 -0.13 -0.13 6.01
C LEU A 117 -0.13 -0.16 4.48
N GLY A 118 -0.19 -1.37 3.90
CA GLY A 118 -0.29 -1.53 2.45
C GLY A 118 -1.61 -1.05 1.88
N GLY A 119 -2.69 -1.20 2.64
CA GLY A 119 -4.00 -0.66 2.28
C GLY A 119 -4.01 0.86 2.35
N SER A 120 -3.40 1.47 3.38
CA SER A 120 -3.21 2.92 3.45
C SER A 120 -2.46 3.47 2.24
N ALA A 121 -1.40 2.80 1.81
CA ALA A 121 -0.65 3.20 0.62
C ALA A 121 -1.49 3.03 -0.67
N ALA A 122 -2.28 1.96 -0.78
CA ALA A 122 -3.20 1.76 -1.90
C ALA A 122 -4.27 2.86 -1.96
N LEU A 123 -4.83 3.26 -0.82
CA LEU A 123 -5.73 4.40 -0.69
C LEU A 123 -5.03 5.69 -1.16
N GLY A 124 -3.80 5.94 -0.73
CA GLY A 124 -3.02 7.12 -1.11
C GLY A 124 -2.82 7.26 -2.62
N ILE A 125 -2.43 6.18 -3.32
CA ILE A 125 -2.27 6.25 -4.78
C ILE A 125 -3.61 6.28 -5.52
N GLY A 126 -4.67 5.70 -4.95
CA GLY A 126 -6.02 5.84 -5.49
C GLY A 126 -6.56 7.27 -5.46
N ARG A 127 -6.04 8.14 -4.59
CA ARG A 127 -6.35 9.58 -4.58
C ARG A 127 -5.59 10.38 -5.63
N THR A 128 -4.41 9.92 -6.02
CA THR A 128 -3.43 10.77 -6.73
C THR A 128 -3.18 10.34 -8.16
N ARG A 129 -3.58 9.11 -8.55
CA ARG A 129 -3.38 8.60 -9.91
C ARG A 129 -4.67 8.56 -10.70
N ASP A 130 -4.62 9.10 -11.90
CA ASP A 130 -5.77 9.12 -12.84
C ASP A 130 -5.97 7.77 -13.56
N ASP A 131 -4.94 6.91 -13.57
CA ASP A 131 -4.97 5.60 -14.24
C ASP A 131 -5.39 4.45 -13.30
N VAL A 132 -5.54 4.72 -11.99
CA VAL A 132 -6.11 3.77 -11.04
C VAL A 132 -7.63 3.85 -11.08
N GLY A 133 -8.29 2.72 -11.36
CA GLY A 133 -9.75 2.64 -11.50
C GLY A 133 -10.49 2.15 -10.25
N ALA A 134 -9.82 1.50 -9.30
CA ALA A 134 -10.42 1.01 -8.05
C ALA A 134 -9.37 0.72 -6.98
N VAL A 135 -9.79 0.80 -5.71
CA VAL A 135 -8.98 0.46 -4.54
C VAL A 135 -9.67 -0.61 -3.70
N VAL A 136 -8.89 -1.59 -3.21
CA VAL A 136 -9.33 -2.53 -2.16
C VAL A 136 -8.41 -2.38 -0.95
N ALA A 137 -8.98 -2.02 0.19
CA ALA A 137 -8.28 -1.83 1.45
C ALA A 137 -8.73 -2.89 2.47
N LEU A 138 -7.79 -3.72 2.92
CA LEU A 138 -8.05 -4.81 3.86
C LEU A 138 -7.47 -4.43 5.23
N GLU A 139 -8.32 -4.37 6.27
CA GLU A 139 -7.91 -4.00 7.63
C GLU A 139 -7.04 -2.72 7.67
N SER A 140 -7.38 -1.75 6.85
CA SER A 140 -6.49 -0.61 6.60
C SER A 140 -6.87 0.60 7.41
N PRO A 141 -5.93 1.19 8.17
CA PRO A 141 -6.09 2.56 8.64
C PRO A 141 -5.96 3.55 7.46
N PHE A 142 -6.50 4.76 7.62
CA PHE A 142 -6.49 5.80 6.59
C PHE A 142 -5.29 6.75 6.72
N MET A 143 -4.08 6.22 6.92
CA MET A 143 -2.90 7.03 7.22
C MET A 143 -2.53 8.05 6.13
N CYS A 144 -2.81 7.75 4.86
CA CYS A 144 -2.59 8.70 3.77
C CYS A 144 -3.58 9.88 3.78
N ASP A 145 -4.69 9.76 4.51
CA ASP A 145 -5.70 10.80 4.61
C ASP A 145 -5.44 11.74 5.79
N ILE A 146 -4.46 11.41 6.66
CA ILE A 146 -4.02 12.28 7.75
C ILE A 146 -3.06 13.32 7.18
N VAL A 147 -3.53 14.56 7.06
CA VAL A 147 -2.78 15.68 6.47
C VAL A 147 -2.05 16.53 7.51
N GLY A 148 -2.35 16.34 8.80
CA GLY A 148 -1.71 17.09 9.88
C GLY A 148 -2.32 16.80 11.24
N VAL A 149 -1.95 17.62 12.22
CA VAL A 149 -2.50 17.61 13.57
C VAL A 149 -2.82 19.05 14.00
N GLU A 150 -4.05 19.30 14.44
CA GLU A 150 -4.49 20.59 14.99
C GLU A 150 -5.22 20.35 16.32
N ASN A 151 -4.91 21.17 17.32
CA ASN A 151 -5.49 21.06 18.66
C ASN A 151 -5.42 19.65 19.26
N GLY A 152 -4.36 18.89 18.96
CA GLY A 152 -4.16 17.53 19.45
C GLY A 152 -5.05 16.48 18.76
N GLN A 153 -5.66 16.79 17.63
CA GLN A 153 -6.46 15.87 16.83
C GLN A 153 -5.89 15.76 15.42
N PHE A 154 -6.03 14.60 14.78
CA PHE A 154 -5.68 14.44 13.38
C PHE A 154 -6.58 15.30 12.50
N VAL A 155 -5.97 15.91 11.49
CA VAL A 155 -6.67 16.62 10.41
C VAL A 155 -6.71 15.67 9.21
N TRP A 156 -7.91 15.45 8.69
CA TRP A 156 -8.16 14.50 7.62
C TRP A 156 -8.39 15.20 6.28
N ASP A 157 -7.96 14.58 5.19
CA ASP A 157 -8.42 14.97 3.85
C ASP A 157 -9.87 14.48 3.66
N GLU A 158 -10.83 15.39 3.79
CA GLU A 158 -12.27 15.08 3.69
C GLU A 158 -12.77 14.95 2.25
N LYS A 159 -11.91 15.11 1.25
CA LYS A 159 -12.33 14.95 -0.14
C LYS A 159 -12.74 13.50 -0.41
N THR A 160 -13.80 13.35 -1.18
CA THR A 160 -14.22 12.02 -1.66
C THR A 160 -13.12 11.38 -2.51
N TYR A 161 -13.00 10.06 -2.44
CA TYR A 161 -12.11 9.33 -3.33
C TYR A 161 -12.57 9.48 -4.78
N PRO A 162 -11.67 9.75 -5.73
CA PRO A 162 -12.02 9.89 -7.14
C PRO A 162 -12.41 8.55 -7.79
N VAL A 163 -12.13 7.43 -7.12
CA VAL A 163 -12.36 6.06 -7.60
C VAL A 163 -13.14 5.24 -6.55
N PRO A 164 -13.85 4.18 -6.96
CA PRO A 164 -14.47 3.26 -6.02
C PRO A 164 -13.47 2.65 -5.04
N VAL A 165 -13.85 2.62 -3.77
CA VAL A 165 -13.07 2.01 -2.68
C VAL A 165 -13.89 0.91 -2.03
N LEU A 166 -13.32 -0.29 -1.92
CA LEU A 166 -13.84 -1.39 -1.12
C LEU A 166 -12.97 -1.56 0.11
N SER A 167 -13.50 -1.21 1.28
CA SER A 167 -12.85 -1.46 2.57
C SER A 167 -13.45 -2.69 3.23
N ILE A 168 -12.59 -3.62 3.65
CA ILE A 168 -12.99 -4.86 4.33
C ILE A 168 -12.30 -4.92 5.68
N TYR A 169 -13.09 -5.07 6.74
CA TYR A 169 -12.63 -5.17 8.11
C TYR A 169 -13.18 -6.44 8.76
N SER A 170 -12.36 -7.05 9.62
CA SER A 170 -12.84 -8.11 10.51
C SER A 170 -13.57 -7.52 11.72
N ASP A 171 -14.32 -8.35 12.43
CA ASP A 171 -15.03 -7.92 13.64
C ASP A 171 -14.10 -7.33 14.70
N SER A 172 -12.84 -7.76 14.73
CA SER A 172 -11.84 -7.23 15.68
C SER A 172 -11.40 -5.80 15.39
N SER A 173 -11.47 -5.38 14.12
CA SER A 173 -11.08 -4.03 13.69
C SER A 173 -12.28 -3.09 13.55
N TRP A 174 -13.45 -3.65 13.23
CA TRP A 174 -14.67 -2.87 12.99
C TRP A 174 -15.04 -1.97 14.17
N SER A 175 -14.91 -2.47 15.39
CA SER A 175 -15.24 -1.73 16.62
C SER A 175 -14.32 -0.54 16.90
N ARG A 176 -13.21 -0.40 16.16
CA ARG A 176 -12.23 0.68 16.32
C ARG A 176 -12.34 1.76 15.26
N LEU A 177 -13.26 1.65 14.32
CA LEU A 177 -13.40 2.64 13.23
C LEU A 177 -14.00 3.95 13.70
N ASP A 178 -14.62 3.97 14.90
CA ASP A 178 -15.24 5.16 15.51
C ASP A 178 -14.32 5.83 16.55
N GLU A 179 -13.10 5.33 16.77
CA GLU A 179 -12.09 5.85 17.69
C GLU A 179 -11.06 6.73 16.95
#